data_134942da42f2af77b5b4f5702e784338
#
_entry.id   134942da42f2af77b5b4f5702e784338
#
_cell.length_a   1.000
_cell.length_b   1.000
_cell.length_c   1.000
_cell.angle_alpha   90.00
_cell.angle_beta   90.00
_cell.angle_gamma   90.00
#
_symmetry.space_group_name_H-M   'P 1'
#
loop_
_entity.id
_entity.type
_entity.pdbx_description
1 polymer ?
#
loop_
_entity_poly.entity_id
_entity_poly.type
_entity_poly.pdbx_seq_one_letter_code
_entity_poly.pdbx_strand_id
1 'polypeptide(L)'
;NRDILPDWFRKPRKMAQLLGGDLIDVKLNPDDVKDTWWTQEHISLDAYSRYFIPKYISEEKVLYLDADLLVLKDLEDVFEIDMKGHPIAAVMDTDNQSFNSGVLLIDNGLWKRENMTEQLVNETNGLLQQALEGNIPKFNGDQTIFNKVFRDRWLALDKRMNLQVGHDVTAFM
;
A
#
# COMPACT_ATOMS: atom_id res chain seq x y z
N ASN A 1 -9.78 9.89 3.25
CA ASN A 1 -11.02 9.37 3.80
C ASN A 1 -12.09 10.46 3.91
N ARG A 2 -12.77 10.76 2.79
CA ARG A 2 -13.74 11.88 2.70
C ARG A 2 -15.04 11.56 3.44
N ASP A 3 -15.38 10.27 3.62
CA ASP A 3 -16.71 9.81 4.02
C ASP A 3 -16.78 9.28 5.46
N ILE A 4 -15.64 9.13 6.15
CA ILE A 4 -15.65 8.69 7.54
C ILE A 4 -15.90 9.90 8.45
N LEU A 5 -16.99 9.81 9.21
CA LEU A 5 -17.35 10.84 10.19
C LEU A 5 -16.31 10.92 11.31
N PRO A 6 -16.01 12.13 11.83
CA PRO A 6 -15.03 12.32 12.92
C PRO A 6 -15.30 11.46 14.16
N ASP A 7 -16.55 11.15 14.44
CA ASP A 7 -16.96 10.30 15.57
C ASP A 7 -16.47 8.84 15.48
N TRP A 8 -16.22 8.32 14.26
CA TRP A 8 -15.68 6.98 14.07
C TRP A 8 -14.30 6.82 14.69
N PHE A 9 -13.49 7.90 14.67
CA PHE A 9 -12.14 7.89 15.22
C PHE A 9 -12.09 8.08 16.73
N ARG A 10 -13.18 8.48 17.39
CA ARG A 10 -13.18 8.80 18.82
C ARG A 10 -12.83 7.58 19.69
N LYS A 11 -13.46 6.43 19.43
CA LYS A 11 -13.18 5.20 20.19
C LYS A 11 -11.79 4.64 19.89
N PRO A 12 -11.40 4.43 18.61
CA PRO A 12 -10.05 3.97 18.26
C PRO A 12 -8.95 4.88 18.81
N ARG A 13 -9.12 6.20 18.73
CA ARG A 13 -8.13 7.16 19.28
C ARG A 13 -7.96 7.00 20.80
N LYS A 14 -9.07 6.89 21.54
CA LYS A 14 -9.01 6.65 22.97
C LYS A 14 -8.32 5.33 23.31
N MET A 15 -8.56 4.27 22.54
CA MET A 15 -7.89 2.99 22.72
C MET A 15 -6.39 3.09 22.44
N ALA A 16 -5.98 3.73 21.34
CA ALA A 16 -4.58 3.96 21.01
C ALA A 16 -3.87 4.71 22.15
N GLN A 17 -4.45 5.78 22.65
CA GLN A 17 -3.89 6.55 23.76
C GLN A 17 -3.73 5.77 25.07
N LEU A 18 -4.70 4.90 25.39
CA LEU A 18 -4.62 4.01 26.57
C LEU A 18 -3.48 2.99 26.45
N LEU A 19 -3.10 2.63 25.22
CA LEU A 19 -2.00 1.70 24.92
C LEU A 19 -0.66 2.42 24.67
N GLY A 20 -0.59 3.74 24.91
CA GLY A 20 0.64 4.51 24.75
C GLY A 20 0.94 4.96 23.30
N GLY A 21 0.00 4.74 22.39
CA GLY A 21 0.09 5.18 20.99
C GLY A 21 -0.80 6.37 20.69
N ASP A 22 -0.88 6.74 19.42
CA ASP A 22 -1.79 7.76 18.92
C ASP A 22 -2.47 7.33 17.61
N LEU A 23 -3.61 7.93 17.32
CA LEU A 23 -4.34 7.76 16.07
C LEU A 23 -4.45 9.11 15.35
N ILE A 24 -3.77 9.23 14.24
CA ILE A 24 -3.73 10.45 13.42
C ILE A 24 -4.61 10.24 12.18
N ASP A 25 -5.64 11.07 12.03
CA ASP A 25 -6.49 11.09 10.83
C ASP A 25 -5.86 12.01 9.79
N VAL A 26 -5.15 11.41 8.83
CA VAL A 26 -4.50 12.14 7.74
C VAL A 26 -5.50 12.40 6.63
N LYS A 27 -5.72 13.67 6.30
CA LYS A 27 -6.54 14.08 5.16
C LYS A 27 -5.66 14.31 3.94
N LEU A 28 -5.88 13.53 2.91
CA LEU A 28 -5.22 13.72 1.63
C LEU A 28 -5.71 14.99 0.94
N ASN A 29 -4.82 15.65 0.21
CA ASN A 29 -5.25 16.69 -0.73
C ASN A 29 -6.07 16.01 -1.86
N PRO A 30 -7.28 16.49 -2.17
CA PRO A 30 -8.09 15.98 -3.28
C PRO A 30 -7.35 15.91 -4.63
N ASP A 31 -6.38 16.80 -4.85
CA ASP A 31 -5.62 16.86 -6.09
C ASP A 31 -4.52 15.78 -6.20
N ASP A 32 -4.22 15.06 -5.12
CA ASP A 32 -3.19 14.03 -5.12
C ASP A 32 -3.62 12.81 -5.95
N VAL A 33 -4.87 12.38 -5.82
CA VAL A 33 -5.45 11.26 -6.56
C VAL A 33 -6.40 11.77 -7.63
N LYS A 34 -6.11 11.45 -8.88
CA LYS A 34 -6.91 11.94 -10.02
C LYS A 34 -8.14 11.06 -10.23
N ASP A 35 -9.30 11.66 -10.38
CA ASP A 35 -10.57 10.98 -10.69
C ASP A 35 -10.53 10.21 -12.03
N THR A 36 -9.55 10.50 -12.89
CA THR A 36 -9.34 9.80 -14.17
C THR A 36 -8.57 8.50 -14.04
N TRP A 37 -7.98 8.21 -12.88
CA TRP A 37 -7.26 6.97 -12.66
C TRP A 37 -8.23 5.80 -12.56
N TRP A 38 -7.78 4.62 -12.98
CA TRP A 38 -8.61 3.43 -13.03
C TRP A 38 -8.41 2.53 -11.82
N THR A 39 -9.54 1.94 -11.41
CA THR A 39 -9.57 0.85 -10.43
C THR A 39 -10.47 -0.26 -10.94
N GLN A 40 -10.40 -1.43 -10.32
CA GLN A 40 -11.42 -2.46 -10.45
C GLN A 40 -12.71 -2.01 -9.75
N GLU A 41 -13.87 -2.57 -10.14
CA GLU A 41 -15.19 -2.17 -9.63
C GLU A 41 -15.32 -2.20 -8.09
N HIS A 42 -14.57 -3.09 -7.43
CA HIS A 42 -14.58 -3.25 -5.97
C HIS A 42 -13.45 -2.48 -5.25
N ILE A 43 -12.58 -1.79 -5.98
CA ILE A 43 -11.46 -1.02 -5.43
C ILE A 43 -11.73 0.47 -5.61
N SER A 44 -11.66 1.23 -4.53
CA SER A 44 -11.79 2.68 -4.58
C SER A 44 -10.51 3.34 -5.08
N LEU A 45 -10.63 4.55 -5.64
CA LEU A 45 -9.47 5.40 -5.99
C LEU A 45 -8.59 5.72 -4.77
N ASP A 46 -9.12 5.61 -3.55
CA ASP A 46 -8.35 5.78 -2.32
C ASP A 46 -7.19 4.77 -2.18
N ALA A 47 -7.21 3.65 -2.92
CA ALA A 47 -6.09 2.73 -3.01
C ALA A 47 -4.78 3.42 -3.46
N TYR A 48 -4.87 4.42 -4.31
CA TYR A 48 -3.73 5.21 -4.75
C TYR A 48 -3.16 6.15 -3.67
N SER A 49 -3.87 6.33 -2.56
CA SER A 49 -3.44 7.20 -1.44
C SER A 49 -2.06 6.82 -0.90
N ARG A 50 -1.72 5.53 -0.94
CA ARG A 50 -0.43 5.00 -0.48
C ARG A 50 0.78 5.54 -1.25
N TYR A 51 0.60 6.07 -2.47
CA TYR A 51 1.66 6.73 -3.23
C TYR A 51 2.21 7.97 -2.52
N PHE A 52 1.35 8.61 -1.72
CA PHE A 52 1.62 9.88 -1.07
C PHE A 52 2.07 9.75 0.39
N ILE A 53 2.36 8.53 0.87
CA ILE A 53 2.90 8.30 2.21
C ILE A 53 4.07 9.26 2.52
N PRO A 54 5.08 9.46 1.63
CA PRO A 54 6.19 10.35 1.91
C PRO A 54 5.80 11.81 2.14
N LYS A 55 4.67 12.24 1.59
CA LYS A 55 4.16 13.62 1.72
C LYS A 55 3.53 13.87 3.09
N TYR A 56 2.90 12.85 3.67
CA TYR A 56 2.07 12.98 4.87
C TYR A 56 2.68 12.35 6.12
N ILE A 57 3.62 11.43 5.95
CA ILE A 57 4.24 10.67 7.03
C ILE A 57 5.72 11.03 7.11
N SER A 58 6.17 11.38 8.33
CA SER A 58 7.56 11.79 8.60
C SER A 58 8.50 10.64 8.89
N GLU A 59 7.96 9.57 9.46
CA GLU A 59 8.69 8.39 9.92
C GLU A 59 9.49 7.75 8.80
N GLU A 60 10.72 7.31 9.10
CA GLU A 60 11.66 6.71 8.14
C GLU A 60 11.20 5.32 7.67
N LYS A 61 10.50 4.57 8.51
CA LYS A 61 9.96 3.25 8.18
C LYS A 61 8.47 3.22 8.47
N VAL A 62 7.69 2.76 7.52
CA VAL A 62 6.22 2.75 7.60
C VAL A 62 5.71 1.36 7.22
N LEU A 63 4.80 0.82 8.03
CA LEU A 63 4.03 -0.37 7.67
C LEU A 63 2.65 0.07 7.15
N TYR A 64 2.41 -0.14 5.87
CA TYR A 64 1.09 0.05 5.27
C TYR A 64 0.28 -1.25 5.38
N LEU A 65 -0.98 -1.12 5.76
CA LEU A 65 -1.93 -2.22 5.86
C LEU A 65 -3.24 -1.82 5.16
N ASP A 66 -3.77 -2.69 4.32
CA ASP A 66 -5.13 -2.53 3.79
C ASP A 66 -6.16 -2.61 4.93
N ALA A 67 -7.32 -2.02 4.73
CA ALA A 67 -8.33 -1.89 5.79
C ALA A 67 -9.13 -3.18 6.05
N ASP A 68 -9.01 -4.19 5.20
CA ASP A 68 -9.72 -5.47 5.26
C ASP A 68 -8.86 -6.63 5.81
N LEU A 69 -7.84 -6.29 6.58
CA LEU A 69 -6.92 -7.22 7.23
C LEU A 69 -7.29 -7.51 8.69
N LEU A 70 -6.88 -8.68 9.16
CA LEU A 70 -6.90 -9.04 10.58
C LEU A 70 -5.48 -9.29 11.08
N VAL A 71 -5.01 -8.44 11.99
CA VAL A 71 -3.70 -8.58 12.63
C VAL A 71 -3.80 -9.61 13.76
N LEU A 72 -3.04 -10.70 13.66
CA LEU A 72 -3.10 -11.84 14.58
C LEU A 72 -1.90 -11.93 15.53
N LYS A 73 -0.86 -11.12 15.31
CA LYS A 73 0.37 -11.11 16.10
C LYS A 73 0.87 -9.68 16.31
N ASP A 74 1.79 -9.53 17.26
CA ASP A 74 2.55 -8.29 17.41
C ASP A 74 3.31 -7.96 16.13
N LEU A 75 3.37 -6.66 15.82
CA LEU A 75 4.01 -6.12 14.63
C LEU A 75 5.39 -5.50 14.90
N GLU A 76 5.87 -5.53 16.16
CA GLU A 76 7.15 -4.92 16.52
C GLU A 76 8.30 -5.51 15.69
N ASP A 77 8.36 -6.83 15.58
CA ASP A 77 9.40 -7.54 14.80
C ASP A 77 9.44 -7.12 13.31
N VAL A 78 8.33 -6.61 12.77
CA VAL A 78 8.26 -6.18 11.36
C VAL A 78 9.15 -4.95 11.14
N PHE A 79 9.23 -4.07 12.13
CA PHE A 79 10.05 -2.86 12.05
C PHE A 79 11.55 -3.14 12.20
N GLU A 80 11.93 -4.30 12.75
CA GLU A 80 13.33 -4.74 12.87
C GLU A 80 13.88 -5.37 11.56
N ILE A 81 13.03 -5.63 10.57
CA ILE A 81 13.45 -6.19 9.29
C ILE A 81 14.46 -5.26 8.60
N ASP A 82 15.64 -5.82 8.29
CA ASP A 82 16.62 -5.12 7.44
C ASP A 82 16.11 -5.08 5.99
N MET A 83 15.81 -3.88 5.51
CA MET A 83 15.31 -3.64 4.16
C MET A 83 16.37 -3.86 3.06
N LYS A 84 17.65 -4.03 3.42
CA LYS A 84 18.77 -4.29 2.50
C LYS A 84 18.86 -3.30 1.33
N GLY A 85 18.43 -2.06 1.55
CA GLY A 85 18.39 -1.02 0.51
C GLY A 85 17.22 -1.15 -0.47
N HIS A 86 16.25 -2.04 -0.20
CA HIS A 86 15.02 -2.09 -0.98
C HIS A 86 14.03 -1.02 -0.50
N PRO A 87 13.35 -0.31 -1.42
CA PRO A 87 12.37 0.72 -1.05
C PRO A 87 11.11 0.15 -0.42
N ILE A 88 10.78 -1.11 -0.71
CA ILE A 88 9.64 -1.82 -0.13
C ILE A 88 9.99 -3.27 0.19
N ALA A 89 9.28 -3.83 1.18
CA ALA A 89 9.18 -5.26 1.39
C ALA A 89 7.71 -5.68 1.39
N ALA A 90 7.40 -6.81 0.76
CA ALA A 90 6.05 -7.30 0.56
C ALA A 90 6.03 -8.83 0.50
N VAL A 91 4.83 -9.41 0.57
CA VAL A 91 4.66 -10.86 0.39
C VAL A 91 4.40 -11.19 -1.07
N MET A 92 5.06 -12.23 -1.57
CA MET A 92 4.81 -12.79 -2.89
C MET A 92 3.33 -13.08 -3.10
N ASP A 93 2.77 -12.64 -4.21
CA ASP A 93 1.38 -12.94 -4.57
C ASP A 93 1.22 -14.39 -5.05
N THR A 94 0.00 -14.83 -5.21
CA THR A 94 -0.35 -16.22 -5.59
C THR A 94 0.12 -16.60 -6.99
N ASP A 95 0.39 -15.63 -7.86
CA ASP A 95 0.95 -15.85 -9.19
C ASP A 95 2.45 -16.23 -9.19
N ASN A 96 3.13 -16.12 -8.03
CA ASN A 96 4.56 -16.33 -7.84
C ASN A 96 5.47 -15.48 -8.76
N GLN A 97 4.96 -14.38 -9.28
CA GLN A 97 5.68 -13.45 -10.17
C GLN A 97 5.62 -12.00 -9.68
N SER A 98 4.57 -11.67 -8.95
CA SER A 98 4.32 -10.35 -8.39
C SER A 98 4.27 -10.39 -6.86
N PHE A 99 4.20 -9.25 -6.23
CA PHE A 99 3.89 -9.15 -4.80
C PHE A 99 2.47 -8.59 -4.60
N ASN A 100 1.85 -9.01 -3.50
CA ASN A 100 0.60 -8.43 -3.05
C ASN A 100 0.85 -7.09 -2.36
N SER A 101 0.10 -6.06 -2.72
CA SER A 101 0.29 -4.70 -2.23
C SER A 101 -0.53 -4.36 -0.98
N GLY A 102 -1.25 -5.30 -0.40
CA GLY A 102 -2.09 -5.08 0.79
C GLY A 102 -1.31 -4.96 2.11
N VAL A 103 -0.08 -5.49 2.15
CA VAL A 103 0.85 -5.33 3.28
C VAL A 103 2.20 -4.91 2.72
N LEU A 104 2.65 -3.69 3.07
CA LEU A 104 3.92 -3.15 2.59
C LEU A 104 4.73 -2.57 3.76
N LEU A 105 5.94 -3.08 3.97
CA LEU A 105 6.91 -2.38 4.79
C LEU A 105 7.70 -1.44 3.86
N ILE A 106 7.75 -0.16 4.18
CA ILE A 106 8.24 0.90 3.32
C ILE A 106 9.43 1.60 3.97
N ASP A 107 10.55 1.69 3.26
CA ASP A 107 11.63 2.64 3.56
C ASP A 107 11.21 4.02 3.04
N ASN A 108 10.51 4.78 3.90
CA ASN A 108 9.96 6.08 3.54
C ASN A 108 11.07 7.13 3.29
N GLY A 109 12.19 6.98 3.98
CA GLY A 109 13.37 7.81 3.72
C GLY A 109 13.92 7.60 2.32
N LEU A 110 14.02 6.34 1.88
CA LEU A 110 14.45 6.01 0.52
C LEU A 110 13.42 6.48 -0.53
N TRP A 111 12.12 6.32 -0.24
CA TRP A 111 11.06 6.82 -1.14
C TRP A 111 11.17 8.33 -1.37
N LYS A 112 11.44 9.10 -0.31
CA LYS A 112 11.66 10.57 -0.41
C LYS A 112 12.89 10.88 -1.26
N ARG A 113 14.01 10.23 -0.98
CA ARG A 113 15.28 10.48 -1.69
C ARG A 113 15.20 10.16 -3.18
N GLU A 114 14.47 9.12 -3.55
CA GLU A 114 14.35 8.66 -4.93
C GLU A 114 13.10 9.14 -5.66
N ASN A 115 12.29 10.02 -5.04
CA ASN A 115 11.05 10.54 -5.61
C ASN A 115 10.09 9.43 -6.07
N MET A 116 9.91 8.37 -5.26
CA MET A 116 9.08 7.22 -5.63
C MET A 116 7.63 7.61 -5.91
N THR A 117 7.08 8.58 -5.20
CA THR A 117 5.74 9.12 -5.46
C THR A 117 5.60 9.58 -6.92
N GLU A 118 6.56 10.35 -7.41
CA GLU A 118 6.54 10.85 -8.79
C GLU A 118 6.66 9.71 -9.82
N GLN A 119 7.51 8.72 -9.54
CA GLN A 119 7.64 7.55 -10.40
C GLN A 119 6.33 6.76 -10.50
N LEU A 120 5.64 6.53 -9.37
CA LEU A 120 4.34 5.86 -9.33
C LEU A 120 3.26 6.64 -10.09
N VAL A 121 3.18 7.95 -9.89
CA VAL A 121 2.24 8.84 -10.59
C VAL A 121 2.49 8.83 -12.10
N ASN A 122 3.75 8.96 -12.53
CA ASN A 122 4.13 8.97 -13.94
C ASN A 122 3.82 7.62 -14.61
N GLU A 123 4.12 6.51 -13.93
CA GLU A 123 3.80 5.18 -14.44
C GLU A 123 2.28 4.97 -14.58
N THR A 124 1.51 5.42 -13.58
CA THR A 124 0.03 5.36 -13.63
C THR A 124 -0.51 6.13 -14.85
N ASN A 125 -0.05 7.36 -15.04
CA ASN A 125 -0.48 8.19 -16.18
C ASN A 125 -0.06 7.57 -17.54
N GLY A 126 1.15 7.00 -17.60
CA GLY A 126 1.66 6.36 -18.82
C GLY A 126 0.86 5.12 -19.21
N LEU A 127 0.56 4.24 -18.23
CA LEU A 127 -0.27 3.05 -18.49
C LEU A 127 -1.71 3.42 -18.83
N LEU A 128 -2.26 4.43 -18.17
CA LEU A 128 -3.60 4.93 -18.48
C LEU A 128 -3.69 5.42 -19.93
N GLN A 129 -2.71 6.19 -20.38
CA GLN A 129 -2.67 6.66 -21.76
C GLN A 129 -2.59 5.50 -22.76
N GLN A 130 -1.69 4.52 -22.53
CA GLN A 130 -1.56 3.34 -23.39
C GLN A 130 -2.86 2.53 -23.47
N ALA A 131 -3.57 2.40 -22.35
CA ALA A 131 -4.84 1.70 -22.29
C ALA A 131 -5.97 2.45 -23.01
N LEU A 132 -6.02 3.79 -22.92
CA LEU A 132 -6.97 4.63 -23.66
C LEU A 132 -6.73 4.59 -25.18
N GLU A 133 -5.47 4.45 -25.59
CA GLU A 133 -5.09 4.29 -27.01
C GLU A 133 -5.33 2.86 -27.51
N GLY A 134 -5.73 1.93 -26.65
CA GLY A 134 -5.97 0.52 -27.00
C GLY A 134 -4.70 -0.32 -27.16
N ASN A 135 -3.54 0.20 -26.75
CA ASN A 135 -2.25 -0.49 -26.86
C ASN A 135 -2.06 -1.60 -25.81
N ILE A 136 -2.74 -1.47 -24.68
CA ILE A 136 -2.75 -2.47 -23.61
C ILE A 136 -4.18 -2.65 -23.07
N PRO A 137 -4.51 -3.81 -22.46
CA PRO A 137 -5.76 -3.96 -21.74
C PRO A 137 -5.79 -3.07 -20.49
N LYS A 138 -6.97 -2.88 -19.91
CA LYS A 138 -7.12 -2.25 -18.60
C LYS A 138 -6.29 -3.00 -17.55
N PHE A 139 -5.56 -2.27 -16.71
CA PHE A 139 -4.74 -2.83 -15.64
C PHE A 139 -5.49 -2.83 -14.29
N ASN A 140 -5.01 -3.63 -13.35
CA ASN A 140 -5.68 -3.90 -12.07
C ASN A 140 -5.34 -2.85 -10.99
N GLY A 141 -5.49 -1.55 -11.32
CA GLY A 141 -5.28 -0.51 -10.35
C GLY A 141 -3.82 -0.38 -9.88
N ASP A 142 -3.64 0.05 -8.65
CA ASP A 142 -2.34 0.41 -8.08
C ASP A 142 -1.37 -0.77 -7.88
N GLN A 143 -1.85 -1.99 -7.59
CA GLN A 143 -0.96 -3.16 -7.44
C GLN A 143 -0.14 -3.43 -8.70
N THR A 144 -0.74 -3.27 -9.90
CA THR A 144 -0.02 -3.40 -11.17
C THR A 144 1.09 -2.36 -11.28
N ILE A 145 0.81 -1.12 -10.88
CA ILE A 145 1.78 -0.02 -10.90
C ILE A 145 2.93 -0.30 -9.93
N PHE A 146 2.62 -0.70 -8.70
CA PHE A 146 3.64 -1.07 -7.71
C PHE A 146 4.57 -2.16 -8.26
N ASN A 147 4.03 -3.23 -8.78
CA ASN A 147 4.82 -4.34 -9.32
C ASN A 147 5.66 -3.94 -10.54
N LYS A 148 5.24 -2.92 -11.28
CA LYS A 148 6.01 -2.39 -12.40
C LYS A 148 7.14 -1.47 -11.95
N VAL A 149 6.86 -0.52 -11.06
CA VAL A 149 7.84 0.46 -10.56
C VAL A 149 8.90 -0.19 -9.68
N PHE A 150 8.50 -1.14 -8.84
CA PHE A 150 9.41 -1.84 -7.92
C PHE A 150 9.90 -3.19 -8.44
N ARG A 151 9.74 -3.49 -9.73
CA ARG A 151 10.31 -4.70 -10.33
C ARG A 151 11.78 -4.84 -9.96
N ASP A 152 12.16 -6.00 -9.44
CA ASP A 152 13.53 -6.34 -9.00
C ASP A 152 14.09 -5.44 -7.85
N ARG A 153 13.23 -4.63 -7.23
CA ARG A 153 13.60 -3.68 -6.17
C ARG A 153 12.79 -3.85 -4.88
N TRP A 154 12.21 -4.98 -4.65
CA TRP A 154 11.46 -5.28 -3.42
C TRP A 154 12.08 -6.45 -2.67
N LEU A 155 11.92 -6.44 -1.34
CA LEU A 155 12.34 -7.52 -0.47
C LEU A 155 11.16 -8.46 -0.22
N ALA A 156 11.35 -9.76 -0.44
CA ALA A 156 10.32 -10.74 -0.14
C ALA A 156 10.19 -10.97 1.37
N LEU A 157 8.99 -10.80 1.90
CA LEU A 157 8.61 -11.11 3.28
C LEU A 157 8.12 -12.57 3.37
N ASP A 158 8.17 -13.12 4.60
CA ASP A 158 7.57 -14.42 4.91
C ASP A 158 6.06 -14.41 4.59
N LYS A 159 5.56 -15.46 3.93
CA LYS A 159 4.16 -15.58 3.52
C LYS A 159 3.16 -15.39 4.67
N ARG A 160 3.55 -15.75 5.89
CA ARG A 160 2.73 -15.58 7.10
C ARG A 160 2.43 -14.10 7.44
N MET A 161 3.16 -13.16 6.84
CA MET A 161 2.92 -11.72 7.04
C MET A 161 1.76 -11.18 6.21
N ASN A 162 1.28 -11.94 5.21
CA ASN A 162 0.09 -11.57 4.44
C ASN A 162 -0.58 -12.84 3.89
N LEU A 163 -1.31 -13.54 4.73
CA LEU A 163 -2.08 -14.73 4.31
C LEU A 163 -3.37 -14.29 3.62
N GLN A 164 -3.49 -14.64 2.35
CA GLN A 164 -4.68 -14.37 1.53
C GLN A 164 -5.71 -15.47 1.74
N VAL A 165 -6.74 -15.21 2.56
CA VAL A 165 -7.71 -16.24 3.04
C VAL A 165 -8.39 -16.97 1.88
N GLY A 166 -8.72 -16.29 0.79
CA GLY A 166 -9.36 -16.89 -0.38
C GLY A 166 -8.48 -17.87 -1.18
N HIS A 167 -7.16 -17.75 -1.04
CA HIS A 167 -6.19 -18.54 -1.81
C HIS A 167 -5.36 -19.46 -0.91
N ASP A 168 -4.81 -18.94 0.16
CA ASP A 168 -3.86 -19.68 0.99
C ASP A 168 -4.53 -20.69 1.93
N VAL A 169 -5.74 -20.36 2.44
CA VAL A 169 -6.46 -21.25 3.36
C VAL A 169 -7.15 -22.38 2.63
N THR A 170 -7.65 -22.17 1.44
CA THR A 170 -8.30 -23.23 0.63
C THR A 170 -7.32 -24.30 0.13
N ALA A 171 -6.03 -23.98 0.04
CA ALA A 171 -4.99 -24.95 -0.32
C ALA A 171 -4.68 -25.95 0.82
N PHE A 172 -5.15 -25.70 2.05
CA PHE A 172 -4.94 -26.56 3.23
C PHE A 172 -6.23 -27.32 3.65
N MET A 173 -7.33 -27.14 2.96
CA MET A 173 -8.58 -27.89 3.16
C MET A 173 -8.74 -28.97 2.07
#